data_d9429208f814a0e6275ae7e46f76acc1
#
_entry.id   d9429208f814a0e6275ae7e46f76acc1
#
_cell.length_a   1.000
_cell.length_b   1.000
_cell.length_c   1.000
_cell.angle_alpha   90.00
_cell.angle_beta   90.00
_cell.angle_gamma   90.00
#
_symmetry.space_group_name_H-M   'P 1'
#
loop_
_entity.id
_entity.type
_entity.pdbx_description
1 polymer ?
#
loop_
_entity_poly.entity_id
_entity_poly.type
_entity_poly.pdbx_seq_one_letter_code
_entity_poly.pdbx_strand_id
1 'polypeptide(L)'
;MELVTVDDIRSASADITGQVLRTPLMRAPWDAELWLKPESLQPVGSFKLRGATHAVARLTAAQRSAGVVTHSSGNHGLALAHAATAAGVPCRVVVPEGAPAVKVDRIRAYGVEVVPVPPPRRGAVAQQIATETGAVLVPPFDDRRIIAGQGTIGLEIVADLPDVDVVLVPVGGGGLSSGVATAVRALRPAAVIGVEPELAADTRDSLAAGSVVSWGEERTYRTCADGLRLPPSELTLAHLLERLDGIVTVTEDEIRAALSRLVRDARLVVEPSAAVAVAARLFRRAELPAGRTAAVVTGGNVEPAVLAGALAD
;
A
#
# COMPACT_ATOMS: atom_id res chain seq x y z
N MET A 1 -3.71 -11.00 20.21
CA MET A 1 -3.32 -9.81 19.41
C MET A 1 -4.57 -8.98 19.16
N GLU A 2 -4.54 -7.67 19.41
CA GLU A 2 -5.70 -6.81 19.19
C GLU A 2 -5.70 -6.26 17.75
N LEU A 3 -6.76 -6.50 17.00
CA LEU A 3 -6.90 -6.05 15.62
C LEU A 3 -7.40 -4.59 15.56
N VAL A 4 -7.10 -3.91 14.45
CA VAL A 4 -7.61 -2.57 14.17
C VAL A 4 -9.12 -2.65 13.95
N THR A 5 -9.86 -1.70 14.52
CA THR A 5 -11.31 -1.59 14.41
C THR A 5 -11.71 -0.51 13.40
N VAL A 6 -12.99 -0.47 13.04
CA VAL A 6 -13.51 0.64 12.20
C VAL A 6 -13.44 1.99 12.93
N ASP A 7 -13.51 1.99 14.25
CA ASP A 7 -13.40 3.23 15.02
C ASP A 7 -11.96 3.76 15.07
N ASP A 8 -10.96 2.87 15.09
CA ASP A 8 -9.56 3.26 14.86
C ASP A 8 -9.39 3.92 13.49
N ILE A 9 -10.03 3.37 12.45
CA ILE A 9 -9.98 3.91 11.08
C ILE A 9 -10.70 5.25 10.98
N ARG A 10 -11.86 5.41 11.64
CA ARG A 10 -12.57 6.70 11.72
C ARG A 10 -11.73 7.77 12.42
N SER A 11 -11.06 7.38 13.50
CA SER A 11 -10.10 8.25 14.20
C SER A 11 -8.94 8.63 13.29
N ALA A 12 -8.38 7.66 12.55
CA ALA A 12 -7.33 7.92 11.56
C ALA A 12 -7.81 8.89 10.46
N SER A 13 -9.05 8.73 9.98
CA SER A 13 -9.64 9.63 8.97
C SER A 13 -9.71 11.08 9.47
N ALA A 14 -10.08 11.28 10.73
CA ALA A 14 -10.09 12.62 11.35
C ALA A 14 -8.67 13.21 11.44
N ASP A 15 -7.69 12.41 11.88
CA ASP A 15 -6.30 12.84 12.03
C ASP A 15 -5.62 13.26 10.72
N ILE A 16 -5.96 12.60 9.60
CA ILE A 16 -5.32 12.88 8.29
C ILE A 16 -6.09 13.89 7.44
N THR A 17 -7.25 14.35 7.90
CA THR A 17 -8.09 15.32 7.17
C THR A 17 -7.30 16.60 6.86
N GLY A 18 -7.33 17.04 5.59
CA GLY A 18 -6.60 18.21 5.10
C GLY A 18 -5.10 17.97 4.85
N GLN A 19 -4.54 16.82 5.24
CA GLN A 19 -3.13 16.46 5.02
C GLN A 19 -2.95 15.45 3.90
N VAL A 20 -4.00 14.72 3.56
CA VAL A 20 -4.03 13.77 2.43
C VAL A 20 -5.17 14.13 1.49
N LEU A 21 -5.05 13.73 0.24
CA LEU A 21 -6.12 13.91 -0.72
C LEU A 21 -7.19 12.83 -0.49
N ARG A 22 -8.46 13.23 -0.35
CA ARG A 22 -9.58 12.33 -0.56
C ARG A 22 -9.67 12.08 -2.07
N THR A 23 -9.08 10.98 -2.54
CA THR A 23 -9.04 10.66 -3.97
C THR A 23 -10.44 10.39 -4.49
N PRO A 24 -10.77 10.78 -5.74
CA PRO A 24 -12.08 10.50 -6.30
C PRO A 24 -12.27 8.99 -6.50
N LEU A 25 -13.53 8.54 -6.55
CA LEU A 25 -13.86 7.22 -7.06
C LEU A 25 -14.28 7.39 -8.54
N MET A 26 -13.51 6.85 -9.47
CA MET A 26 -13.67 7.08 -10.91
C MET A 26 -14.20 5.82 -11.59
N ARG A 27 -15.26 5.95 -12.40
CA ARG A 27 -15.74 4.83 -13.21
C ARG A 27 -14.71 4.49 -14.29
N ALA A 28 -14.40 3.21 -14.47
CA ALA A 28 -13.48 2.77 -15.52
C ALA A 28 -14.11 2.97 -16.90
N PRO A 29 -13.41 3.58 -17.88
CA PRO A 29 -14.01 3.85 -19.20
C PRO A 29 -14.42 2.60 -19.99
N TRP A 30 -13.87 1.44 -19.64
CA TRP A 30 -14.06 0.16 -20.36
C TRP A 30 -14.97 -0.83 -19.66
N ASP A 31 -15.38 -0.58 -18.41
CA ASP A 31 -16.26 -1.48 -17.64
C ASP A 31 -17.21 -0.65 -16.78
N ALA A 32 -18.50 -0.72 -17.10
CA ALA A 32 -19.53 0.04 -16.42
C ALA A 32 -19.71 -0.36 -14.94
N GLU A 33 -19.27 -1.56 -14.55
CA GLU A 33 -19.36 -2.10 -13.20
C GLU A 33 -18.03 -2.03 -12.45
N LEU A 34 -17.02 -1.29 -12.97
CA LEU A 34 -15.73 -1.10 -12.33
C LEU A 34 -15.50 0.37 -11.98
N TRP A 35 -15.14 0.62 -10.73
CA TRP A 35 -14.66 1.91 -10.23
C TRP A 35 -13.21 1.80 -9.79
N LEU A 36 -12.44 2.84 -10.06
CA LEU A 36 -11.03 2.96 -9.72
C LEU A 36 -10.87 3.91 -8.54
N LYS A 37 -10.12 3.51 -7.51
CA LYS A 37 -9.72 4.36 -6.39
C LYS A 37 -8.24 4.76 -6.57
N PRO A 38 -7.95 5.86 -7.29
CA PRO A 38 -6.59 6.19 -7.75
C PRO A 38 -5.76 6.87 -6.66
N GLU A 39 -5.13 6.09 -5.81
CA GLU A 39 -4.18 6.56 -4.79
C GLU A 39 -2.86 7.09 -5.39
N SER A 40 -2.63 6.88 -6.69
CA SER A 40 -1.56 7.55 -7.44
C SER A 40 -1.69 9.07 -7.48
N LEU A 41 -2.89 9.60 -7.22
CA LEU A 41 -3.16 11.05 -7.14
C LEU A 41 -2.74 11.68 -5.80
N GLN A 42 -2.34 10.91 -4.80
CA GLN A 42 -1.81 11.48 -3.56
C GLN A 42 -0.58 12.36 -3.82
N PRO A 43 -0.33 13.41 -3.03
CA PRO A 43 0.82 14.32 -3.23
C PRO A 43 2.17 13.61 -3.36
N VAL A 44 2.36 12.47 -2.67
CA VAL A 44 3.58 11.65 -2.79
C VAL A 44 3.44 10.52 -3.80
N GLY A 45 2.33 10.46 -4.54
CA GLY A 45 2.08 9.48 -5.59
C GLY A 45 1.70 8.09 -5.10
N SER A 46 1.26 7.89 -3.84
CA SER A 46 0.79 6.59 -3.35
C SER A 46 -0.03 6.65 -2.05
N PHE A 47 -0.84 5.60 -1.82
CA PHE A 47 -1.65 5.41 -0.62
C PHE A 47 -0.86 5.45 0.70
N LYS A 48 0.44 5.18 0.64
CA LYS A 48 1.33 5.13 1.83
C LYS A 48 1.28 6.42 2.65
N LEU A 49 0.93 7.54 2.02
CA LEU A 49 0.78 8.82 2.71
C LEU A 49 -0.23 8.76 3.85
N ARG A 50 -1.35 8.06 3.68
CA ARG A 50 -2.42 7.97 4.67
C ARG A 50 -1.93 7.39 5.99
N GLY A 51 -1.33 6.20 5.95
CA GLY A 51 -0.78 5.55 7.14
C GLY A 51 0.40 6.30 7.75
N ALA A 52 1.30 6.84 6.92
CA ALA A 52 2.44 7.62 7.39
C ALA A 52 1.99 8.89 8.13
N THR A 53 1.03 9.62 7.56
CA THR A 53 0.46 10.82 8.18
C THR A 53 -0.23 10.49 9.51
N HIS A 54 -1.05 9.43 9.55
CA HIS A 54 -1.69 9.01 10.79
C HIS A 54 -0.67 8.57 11.85
N ALA A 55 0.35 7.79 11.49
CA ALA A 55 1.39 7.38 12.43
C ALA A 55 2.13 8.58 13.03
N VAL A 56 2.44 9.60 12.23
CA VAL A 56 3.08 10.84 12.71
C VAL A 56 2.13 11.67 13.57
N ALA A 57 0.84 11.75 13.23
CA ALA A 57 -0.16 12.47 14.01
C ALA A 57 -0.32 11.89 15.43
N ARG A 58 -0.11 10.57 15.60
CA ARG A 58 -0.26 9.86 16.87
C ARG A 58 1.00 9.84 17.74
N LEU A 59 2.04 10.55 17.38
CA LEU A 59 3.25 10.67 18.21
C LEU A 59 2.98 11.52 19.44
N THR A 60 3.45 11.07 20.61
CA THR A 60 3.51 11.90 21.82
C THR A 60 4.51 13.04 21.65
N ALA A 61 4.48 14.05 22.52
CA ALA A 61 5.44 15.16 22.49
C ALA A 61 6.89 14.67 22.56
N ALA A 62 7.19 13.70 23.44
CA ALA A 62 8.52 13.10 23.56
C ALA A 62 8.93 12.36 22.27
N GLN A 63 8.04 11.58 21.67
CA GLN A 63 8.29 10.88 20.42
C GLN A 63 8.50 11.86 19.24
N ARG A 64 7.74 12.95 19.18
CA ARG A 64 7.93 14.00 18.16
C ARG A 64 9.32 14.62 18.26
N SER A 65 9.83 14.87 19.48
CA SER A 65 11.19 15.40 19.67
C SER A 65 12.28 14.38 19.31
N ALA A 66 12.08 13.11 19.60
CA ALA A 66 13.02 12.03 19.24
C ALA A 66 13.00 11.71 17.74
N GLY A 67 11.86 11.93 17.06
CA GLY A 67 11.70 11.73 15.63
C GLY A 67 11.19 10.35 15.24
N VAL A 68 11.23 10.07 13.93
CA VAL A 68 10.80 8.80 13.34
C VAL A 68 11.90 8.20 12.47
N VAL A 69 11.90 6.89 12.34
CA VAL A 69 12.79 6.15 11.45
C VAL A 69 12.03 5.07 10.68
N THR A 70 12.42 4.82 9.43
CA THR A 70 11.92 3.69 8.64
C THR A 70 13.01 3.09 7.75
N HIS A 71 12.73 1.92 7.14
CA HIS A 71 13.63 1.24 6.21
C HIS A 71 12.95 0.99 4.85
N SER A 72 12.83 2.03 4.04
CA SER A 72 12.22 1.91 2.71
C SER A 72 12.76 2.98 1.76
N SER A 73 13.28 2.57 0.60
CA SER A 73 13.65 3.49 -0.49
C SER A 73 12.48 3.82 -1.43
N GLY A 74 11.31 3.20 -1.24
CA GLY A 74 10.13 3.33 -2.10
C GLY A 74 9.04 4.22 -1.48
N ASN A 75 7.80 3.90 -1.83
CA ASN A 75 6.60 4.67 -1.48
C ASN A 75 6.46 4.98 0.03
N HIS A 76 6.85 4.03 0.90
CA HIS A 76 6.72 4.24 2.35
C HIS A 76 7.76 5.23 2.89
N GLY A 77 9.03 5.11 2.48
CA GLY A 77 10.07 6.07 2.86
C GLY A 77 9.74 7.50 2.42
N LEU A 78 9.26 7.64 1.17
CA LEU A 78 8.83 8.92 0.63
C LEU A 78 7.63 9.50 1.40
N ALA A 79 6.64 8.66 1.73
CA ALA A 79 5.46 9.07 2.47
C ALA A 79 5.78 9.50 3.91
N LEU A 80 6.65 8.76 4.60
CA LEU A 80 7.07 9.12 5.95
C LEU A 80 7.91 10.40 5.96
N ALA A 81 8.83 10.56 4.99
CA ALA A 81 9.61 11.79 4.84
C ALA A 81 8.68 13.01 4.67
N HIS A 82 7.70 12.92 3.77
CA HIS A 82 6.70 13.98 3.58
C HIS A 82 5.92 14.28 4.86
N ALA A 83 5.32 13.27 5.49
CA ALA A 83 4.47 13.45 6.68
C ALA A 83 5.26 14.00 7.87
N ALA A 84 6.48 13.52 8.09
CA ALA A 84 7.34 14.00 9.16
C ALA A 84 7.78 15.46 8.94
N THR A 85 8.20 15.82 7.71
CA THR A 85 8.58 17.19 7.35
C THR A 85 7.41 18.15 7.52
N ALA A 86 6.22 17.80 7.04
CA ALA A 86 5.03 18.61 7.19
C ALA A 86 4.64 18.84 8.67
N ALA A 87 4.95 17.87 9.54
CA ALA A 87 4.69 17.93 10.97
C ALA A 87 5.84 18.53 11.81
N GLY A 88 6.97 18.89 11.20
CA GLY A 88 8.17 19.36 11.89
C GLY A 88 8.83 18.29 12.78
N VAL A 89 8.73 17.01 12.41
CA VAL A 89 9.28 15.86 13.14
C VAL A 89 10.58 15.41 12.48
N PRO A 90 11.68 15.24 13.21
CA PRO A 90 12.90 14.67 12.65
C PRO A 90 12.66 13.28 12.03
N CYS A 91 13.20 13.03 10.85
CA CYS A 91 12.97 11.78 10.14
C CYS A 91 14.28 11.21 9.58
N ARG A 92 14.48 9.90 9.76
CA ARG A 92 15.55 9.13 9.15
C ARG A 92 14.99 8.02 8.28
N VAL A 93 15.55 7.88 7.08
CA VAL A 93 15.15 6.84 6.13
C VAL A 93 16.35 5.97 5.79
N VAL A 94 16.32 4.73 6.27
CA VAL A 94 17.35 3.73 5.96
C VAL A 94 17.05 3.13 4.60
N VAL A 95 18.00 3.23 3.67
CA VAL A 95 17.84 2.78 2.28
C VAL A 95 18.92 1.74 1.93
N PRO A 96 18.66 0.81 1.00
CA PRO A 96 19.72 -0.09 0.56
C PRO A 96 20.74 0.68 -0.27
N GLU A 97 22.02 0.34 -0.09
CA GLU A 97 23.08 0.68 -1.04
C GLU A 97 22.68 0.17 -2.43
N GLY A 98 22.89 0.98 -3.47
CA GLY A 98 22.47 0.65 -4.83
C GLY A 98 20.99 0.93 -5.14
N ALA A 99 20.22 1.51 -4.21
CA ALA A 99 18.87 2.01 -4.54
C ALA A 99 18.93 3.03 -5.69
N PRO A 100 17.97 3.02 -6.62
CA PRO A 100 17.93 3.99 -7.72
C PRO A 100 18.02 5.43 -7.21
N ALA A 101 18.98 6.20 -7.75
CA ALA A 101 19.25 7.57 -7.30
C ALA A 101 17.99 8.42 -7.32
N VAL A 102 17.17 8.30 -8.36
CA VAL A 102 15.91 9.05 -8.50
C VAL A 102 14.95 8.82 -7.31
N LYS A 103 14.88 7.60 -6.76
CA LYS A 103 14.05 7.30 -5.59
C LYS A 103 14.63 7.92 -4.32
N VAL A 104 15.94 7.82 -4.15
CA VAL A 104 16.67 8.37 -2.99
C VAL A 104 16.63 9.90 -2.97
N ASP A 105 16.83 10.54 -4.12
CA ASP A 105 16.84 12.00 -4.23
C ASP A 105 15.46 12.61 -3.96
N ARG A 106 14.38 11.93 -4.35
CA ARG A 106 13.03 12.34 -3.97
C ARG A 106 12.80 12.34 -2.45
N ILE A 107 13.39 11.39 -1.72
CA ILE A 107 13.34 11.35 -0.26
C ILE A 107 14.19 12.49 0.32
N ARG A 108 15.40 12.68 -0.19
CA ARG A 108 16.32 13.77 0.24
C ARG A 108 15.72 15.16 0.04
N ALA A 109 14.92 15.34 -1.00
CA ALA A 109 14.26 16.62 -1.28
C ALA A 109 13.34 17.11 -0.14
N TYR A 110 12.93 16.23 0.78
CA TYR A 110 12.21 16.61 2.00
C TYR A 110 13.13 17.07 3.14
N GLY A 111 14.45 17.12 2.95
CA GLY A 111 15.42 17.57 3.96
C GLY A 111 15.63 16.54 5.08
N VAL A 112 15.22 15.29 4.90
CA VAL A 112 15.36 14.21 5.88
C VAL A 112 16.71 13.52 5.75
N GLU A 113 17.19 12.92 6.83
CA GLU A 113 18.42 12.14 6.84
C GLU A 113 18.20 10.80 6.13
N VAL A 114 19.03 10.53 5.10
CA VAL A 114 19.03 9.25 4.38
C VAL A 114 20.28 8.46 4.75
N VAL A 115 20.08 7.24 5.26
CA VAL A 115 21.13 6.35 5.76
C VAL A 115 21.28 5.16 4.81
N PRO A 116 22.28 5.15 3.91
CA PRO A 116 22.54 4.00 3.03
C PRO A 116 23.21 2.86 3.81
N VAL A 117 22.73 1.63 3.59
CA VAL A 117 23.27 0.43 4.24
C VAL A 117 23.21 -0.78 3.30
N PRO A 118 24.04 -1.81 3.50
CA PRO A 118 23.90 -3.08 2.79
C PRO A 118 22.47 -3.62 2.88
N PRO A 119 21.87 -4.10 1.75
CA PRO A 119 20.45 -4.45 1.68
C PRO A 119 19.91 -5.33 2.82
N PRO A 120 20.62 -6.40 3.28
CA PRO A 120 20.13 -7.26 4.37
C PRO A 120 20.08 -6.56 5.74
N ARG A 121 20.81 -5.45 5.91
CA ARG A 121 20.93 -4.76 7.21
C ARG A 121 19.88 -3.70 7.45
N ARG A 122 19.03 -3.36 6.46
CA ARG A 122 18.08 -2.23 6.53
C ARG A 122 17.21 -2.25 7.79
N GLY A 123 16.55 -3.37 8.07
CA GLY A 123 15.68 -3.51 9.22
C GLY A 123 16.44 -3.40 10.55
N ALA A 124 17.58 -4.10 10.65
CA ALA A 124 18.40 -4.09 11.87
C ALA A 124 18.96 -2.69 12.17
N VAL A 125 19.44 -1.95 11.16
CA VAL A 125 19.95 -0.59 11.34
C VAL A 125 18.82 0.38 11.71
N ALA A 126 17.65 0.28 11.11
CA ALA A 126 16.52 1.12 11.49
C ALA A 126 16.09 0.86 12.95
N GLN A 127 16.07 -0.39 13.38
CA GLN A 127 15.80 -0.76 14.78
C GLN A 127 16.90 -0.26 15.72
N GLN A 128 18.16 -0.35 15.33
CA GLN A 128 19.28 0.18 16.11
C GLN A 128 19.15 1.70 16.30
N ILE A 129 18.90 2.45 15.23
CA ILE A 129 18.66 3.91 15.29
C ILE A 129 17.51 4.23 16.25
N ALA A 130 16.39 3.50 16.15
CA ALA A 130 15.25 3.69 17.04
C ALA A 130 15.65 3.50 18.51
N THR A 131 16.41 2.45 18.82
CA THR A 131 16.87 2.14 20.18
C THR A 131 17.85 3.21 20.73
N GLU A 132 18.81 3.63 19.91
CA GLU A 132 19.87 4.58 20.34
C GLU A 132 19.34 6.02 20.49
N THR A 133 18.38 6.42 19.67
CA THR A 133 17.90 7.82 19.62
C THR A 133 16.53 8.02 20.28
N GLY A 134 15.81 6.95 20.60
CA GLY A 134 14.43 7.01 21.05
C GLY A 134 13.43 7.33 19.92
N ALA A 135 13.89 7.40 18.66
CA ALA A 135 13.02 7.63 17.51
C ALA A 135 12.04 6.46 17.34
N VAL A 136 10.82 6.78 16.89
CA VAL A 136 9.80 5.76 16.66
C VAL A 136 10.05 5.07 15.32
N LEU A 137 10.25 3.75 15.34
CA LEU A 137 10.25 2.96 14.12
C LEU A 137 8.84 2.91 13.54
N VAL A 138 8.70 3.32 12.28
CA VAL A 138 7.44 3.28 11.53
C VAL A 138 7.61 2.31 10.36
N PRO A 139 7.17 1.05 10.50
CA PRO A 139 7.29 0.04 9.47
C PRO A 139 6.29 0.28 8.33
N PRO A 140 6.49 -0.32 7.13
CA PRO A 140 5.66 -0.05 5.96
C PRO A 140 4.23 -0.62 6.04
N PHE A 141 3.93 -1.56 6.94
CA PHE A 141 2.63 -2.23 7.08
C PHE A 141 2.36 -2.85 8.45
N ASP A 142 3.38 -3.29 9.20
CA ASP A 142 3.26 -4.02 10.46
C ASP A 142 3.11 -3.07 11.66
N ASP A 143 2.08 -2.24 11.63
CA ASP A 143 1.77 -1.27 12.68
C ASP A 143 0.28 -0.92 12.61
N ARG A 144 -0.41 -0.98 13.74
CA ARG A 144 -1.85 -0.66 13.84
C ARG A 144 -2.19 0.74 13.32
N ARG A 145 -1.30 1.72 13.54
CA ARG A 145 -1.49 3.09 13.04
C ARG A 145 -1.41 3.14 11.51
N ILE A 146 -0.49 2.38 10.93
CA ILE A 146 -0.36 2.27 9.47
C ILE A 146 -1.62 1.59 8.90
N ILE A 147 -2.05 0.46 9.46
CA ILE A 147 -3.26 -0.25 9.02
C ILE A 147 -4.48 0.65 9.10
N ALA A 148 -4.67 1.36 10.22
CA ALA A 148 -5.81 2.26 10.42
C ALA A 148 -5.82 3.42 9.39
N GLY A 149 -4.67 4.04 9.16
CA GLY A 149 -4.55 5.09 8.15
C GLY A 149 -4.88 4.61 6.73
N GLN A 150 -4.39 3.41 6.35
CA GLN A 150 -4.70 2.81 5.04
C GLN A 150 -6.19 2.44 4.92
N GLY A 151 -6.82 2.05 6.03
CA GLY A 151 -8.25 1.70 6.09
C GLY A 151 -9.19 2.84 5.71
N THR A 152 -8.74 4.10 5.78
CA THR A 152 -9.52 5.27 5.36
C THR A 152 -9.95 5.20 3.89
N ILE A 153 -9.19 4.47 3.04
CA ILE A 153 -9.58 4.17 1.65
C ILE A 153 -10.91 3.39 1.62
N GLY A 154 -11.07 2.41 2.49
CA GLY A 154 -12.31 1.62 2.58
C GLY A 154 -13.50 2.46 3.03
N LEU A 155 -13.32 3.41 3.99
CA LEU A 155 -14.37 4.36 4.38
C LEU A 155 -14.82 5.20 3.18
N GLU A 156 -13.86 5.71 2.41
CA GLU A 156 -14.14 6.55 1.25
C GLU A 156 -14.83 5.76 0.13
N ILE A 157 -14.39 4.51 -0.14
CA ILE A 157 -15.04 3.65 -1.15
C ILE A 157 -16.51 3.41 -0.80
N VAL A 158 -16.82 3.02 0.45
CA VAL A 158 -18.20 2.75 0.86
C VAL A 158 -19.06 4.02 0.86
N ALA A 159 -18.46 5.17 1.19
CA ALA A 159 -19.17 6.45 1.15
C ALA A 159 -19.51 6.91 -0.28
N ASP A 160 -18.59 6.69 -1.24
CA ASP A 160 -18.73 7.15 -2.62
C ASP A 160 -19.47 6.13 -3.51
N LEU A 161 -19.47 4.84 -3.14
CA LEU A 161 -20.21 3.75 -3.78
C LEU A 161 -20.96 2.93 -2.72
N PRO A 162 -22.09 3.45 -2.20
CA PRO A 162 -22.82 2.79 -1.12
C PRO A 162 -23.38 1.40 -1.46
N ASP A 163 -23.46 1.09 -2.74
CA ASP A 163 -23.92 -0.20 -3.28
C ASP A 163 -22.79 -1.04 -3.88
N VAL A 164 -21.54 -0.81 -3.43
CA VAL A 164 -20.40 -1.66 -3.80
C VAL A 164 -20.64 -3.11 -3.36
N ASP A 165 -20.38 -4.05 -4.25
CA ASP A 165 -20.50 -5.50 -3.99
C ASP A 165 -19.13 -6.15 -3.79
N VAL A 166 -18.09 -5.63 -4.45
CA VAL A 166 -16.73 -6.20 -4.43
C VAL A 166 -15.67 -5.11 -4.31
N VAL A 167 -14.69 -5.30 -3.44
CA VAL A 167 -13.51 -4.42 -3.37
C VAL A 167 -12.26 -5.26 -3.63
N LEU A 168 -11.50 -4.89 -4.68
CA LEU A 168 -10.25 -5.53 -5.06
C LEU A 168 -9.08 -4.72 -4.50
N VAL A 169 -8.20 -5.38 -3.73
CA VAL A 169 -7.09 -4.72 -3.05
C VAL A 169 -5.78 -5.46 -3.32
N PRO A 170 -4.74 -4.79 -3.86
CA PRO A 170 -3.42 -5.40 -3.98
C PRO A 170 -2.85 -5.80 -2.62
N VAL A 171 -2.26 -6.99 -2.53
CA VAL A 171 -1.66 -7.53 -1.31
C VAL A 171 -0.16 -7.73 -1.49
N GLY A 172 0.62 -7.15 -0.60
CA GLY A 172 2.01 -7.47 -0.30
C GLY A 172 2.06 -7.73 1.21
N GLY A 173 2.77 -6.94 1.99
CA GLY A 173 2.81 -7.09 3.47
C GLY A 173 1.47 -6.97 4.22
N GLY A 174 0.36 -6.77 3.53
CA GLY A 174 -1.00 -6.88 4.07
C GLY A 174 -1.58 -5.63 4.76
N GLY A 175 -0.81 -4.57 4.98
CA GLY A 175 -1.29 -3.41 5.75
C GLY A 175 -2.45 -2.64 5.11
N LEU A 176 -2.42 -2.48 3.78
CA LEU A 176 -3.50 -1.85 3.01
C LEU A 176 -4.76 -2.72 3.05
N SER A 177 -4.63 -3.97 2.67
CA SER A 177 -5.76 -4.91 2.58
C SER A 177 -6.39 -5.18 3.95
N SER A 178 -5.59 -5.24 5.03
CA SER A 178 -6.09 -5.29 6.41
C SER A 178 -6.98 -4.10 6.75
N GLY A 179 -6.51 -2.89 6.48
CA GLY A 179 -7.27 -1.67 6.77
C GLY A 179 -8.53 -1.54 5.94
N VAL A 180 -8.42 -1.74 4.61
CA VAL A 180 -9.57 -1.65 3.69
C VAL A 180 -10.62 -2.70 4.03
N ALA A 181 -10.23 -3.97 4.26
CA ALA A 181 -11.16 -5.03 4.63
C ALA A 181 -11.86 -4.73 5.95
N THR A 182 -11.13 -4.19 6.95
CA THR A 182 -11.73 -3.77 8.23
C THR A 182 -12.84 -2.75 8.02
N ALA A 183 -12.59 -1.70 7.24
CA ALA A 183 -13.56 -0.63 7.01
C ALA A 183 -14.76 -1.13 6.21
N VAL A 184 -14.52 -1.84 5.11
CA VAL A 184 -15.57 -2.31 4.21
C VAL A 184 -16.51 -3.28 4.94
N ARG A 185 -15.99 -4.32 5.58
CA ARG A 185 -16.83 -5.33 6.27
C ARG A 185 -17.63 -4.77 7.43
N ALA A 186 -17.12 -3.76 8.12
CA ALA A 186 -17.86 -3.10 9.20
C ALA A 186 -19.04 -2.25 8.72
N LEU A 187 -19.01 -1.78 7.47
CA LEU A 187 -19.98 -0.82 6.95
C LEU A 187 -20.88 -1.39 5.85
N ARG A 188 -20.46 -2.46 5.19
CA ARG A 188 -21.14 -3.01 4.02
C ARG A 188 -20.93 -4.52 3.92
N PRO A 189 -21.95 -5.33 3.53
CA PRO A 189 -21.78 -6.74 3.19
C PRO A 189 -21.19 -6.93 1.77
N ALA A 190 -20.05 -6.27 1.51
CA ALA A 190 -19.33 -6.38 0.26
C ALA A 190 -18.16 -7.36 0.41
N ALA A 191 -17.87 -8.14 -0.62
CA ALA A 191 -16.71 -9.02 -0.64
C ALA A 191 -15.43 -8.21 -0.78
N VAL A 192 -14.40 -8.55 -0.01
CA VAL A 192 -13.06 -7.95 -0.14
C VAL A 192 -12.09 -9.03 -0.61
N ILE A 193 -11.61 -8.90 -1.84
CA ILE A 193 -10.72 -9.86 -2.47
C ILE A 193 -9.32 -9.27 -2.57
N GLY A 194 -8.36 -9.96 -1.98
CA GLY A 194 -6.95 -9.67 -2.16
C GLY A 194 -6.47 -10.06 -3.56
N VAL A 195 -5.54 -9.31 -4.13
CA VAL A 195 -4.92 -9.66 -5.40
C VAL A 195 -3.41 -9.62 -5.28
N GLU A 196 -2.74 -10.72 -5.65
CA GLU A 196 -1.29 -10.87 -5.64
C GLU A 196 -0.75 -11.20 -7.04
N PRO A 197 0.52 -10.80 -7.34
CA PRO A 197 1.24 -11.39 -8.47
C PRO A 197 1.48 -12.89 -8.21
N GLU A 198 1.34 -13.74 -9.22
CA GLU A 198 1.59 -15.20 -9.06
C GLU A 198 3.04 -15.53 -8.64
N LEU A 199 3.99 -14.64 -8.94
CA LEU A 199 5.39 -14.76 -8.55
C LEU A 199 5.68 -14.30 -7.11
N ALA A 200 4.71 -13.67 -6.44
CA ALA A 200 4.79 -13.21 -5.06
C ALA A 200 3.43 -13.37 -4.35
N ALA A 201 2.93 -14.62 -4.32
CA ALA A 201 1.64 -15.00 -3.75
C ALA A 201 1.78 -15.73 -2.40
N ASP A 202 2.69 -15.25 -1.59
CA ASP A 202 2.97 -15.82 -0.25
C ASP A 202 1.88 -15.49 0.77
N THR A 203 1.08 -14.45 0.58
CA THR A 203 -0.11 -14.21 1.43
C THR A 203 -1.21 -15.23 1.17
N ARG A 204 -1.45 -15.61 -0.09
CA ARG A 204 -2.37 -16.71 -0.43
C ARG A 204 -1.99 -18.00 0.29
N ASP A 205 -0.72 -18.36 0.22
CA ASP A 205 -0.21 -19.57 0.87
C ASP A 205 -0.26 -19.43 2.40
N SER A 206 -0.04 -18.23 2.95
CA SER A 206 -0.18 -17.93 4.38
C SER A 206 -1.62 -18.10 4.87
N LEU A 207 -2.60 -17.62 4.11
CA LEU A 207 -4.03 -17.81 4.44
C LEU A 207 -4.42 -19.30 4.42
N ALA A 208 -3.94 -20.04 3.43
CA ALA A 208 -4.19 -21.49 3.34
C ALA A 208 -3.55 -22.27 4.50
N ALA A 209 -2.38 -21.85 4.95
CA ALA A 209 -1.65 -22.45 6.06
C ALA A 209 -2.13 -22.01 7.45
N GLY A 210 -2.84 -20.88 7.56
CA GLY A 210 -3.18 -20.23 8.82
C GLY A 210 -1.97 -19.68 9.59
N SER A 211 -0.82 -19.55 8.94
CA SER A 211 0.43 -19.04 9.50
C SER A 211 1.25 -18.35 8.42
N VAL A 212 2.18 -17.48 8.81
CA VAL A 212 3.02 -16.74 7.84
C VAL A 212 3.88 -17.72 7.04
N VAL A 213 3.68 -17.71 5.73
CA VAL A 213 4.53 -18.37 4.73
C VAL A 213 5.30 -17.28 3.99
N SER A 214 6.62 -17.40 3.91
CA SER A 214 7.47 -16.47 3.18
C SER A 214 8.18 -17.19 2.05
N TRP A 215 8.06 -16.66 0.86
CA TRP A 215 8.82 -17.14 -0.30
C TRP A 215 10.19 -16.46 -0.36
N GLY A 216 11.19 -17.14 -0.93
CA GLY A 216 12.51 -16.58 -1.09
C GLY A 216 12.54 -15.38 -2.06
N GLU A 217 13.45 -14.43 -1.79
CA GLU A 217 13.61 -13.23 -2.62
C GLU A 217 13.91 -13.57 -4.09
N GLU A 218 14.59 -14.66 -4.38
CA GLU A 218 14.88 -15.16 -5.74
C GLU A 218 13.61 -15.41 -6.54
N ARG A 219 12.48 -15.68 -5.88
CA ARG A 219 11.17 -15.84 -6.51
C ARG A 219 10.40 -14.52 -6.53
N THR A 220 10.21 -13.88 -5.38
CA THR A 220 9.36 -12.70 -5.26
C THR A 220 9.91 -11.48 -5.98
N TYR A 221 11.24 -11.40 -6.16
CA TYR A 221 11.87 -10.31 -6.92
C TYR A 221 11.72 -10.42 -8.44
N ARG A 222 11.16 -11.53 -8.93
CA ARG A 222 10.86 -11.70 -10.36
C ARG A 222 9.60 -10.96 -10.80
N THR A 223 8.73 -10.60 -9.89
CA THR A 223 7.55 -9.80 -10.26
C THR A 223 7.92 -8.34 -10.56
N CYS A 224 7.28 -7.77 -11.59
CA CYS A 224 7.35 -6.34 -11.90
C CYS A 224 6.63 -5.47 -10.84
N ALA A 225 5.73 -6.05 -10.05
CA ALA A 225 5.01 -5.38 -8.97
C ALA A 225 5.89 -5.26 -7.70
N ASP A 226 6.92 -4.42 -7.75
CA ASP A 226 7.96 -4.28 -6.73
C ASP A 226 7.45 -3.92 -5.33
N GLY A 227 6.30 -3.28 -5.22
CA GLY A 227 5.64 -2.95 -3.95
C GLY A 227 4.93 -4.13 -3.27
N LEU A 228 4.84 -5.31 -3.91
CA LEU A 228 4.07 -6.47 -3.43
C LEU A 228 4.94 -7.72 -3.18
N ARG A 229 6.24 -7.55 -2.95
CA ARG A 229 7.23 -8.63 -2.80
C ARG A 229 7.39 -9.16 -1.38
N LEU A 230 6.68 -8.58 -0.42
CA LEU A 230 6.85 -8.89 1.01
C LEU A 230 5.71 -9.76 1.53
N PRO A 231 6.01 -10.78 2.35
CA PRO A 231 4.99 -11.58 3.01
C PRO A 231 4.21 -10.75 4.03
N PRO A 232 3.03 -11.22 4.48
CA PRO A 232 2.33 -10.61 5.59
C PRO A 232 3.13 -10.76 6.89
N SER A 233 2.86 -9.88 7.86
CA SER A 233 3.27 -10.08 9.25
C SER A 233 2.21 -10.89 10.00
N GLU A 234 2.53 -11.33 11.21
CA GLU A 234 1.53 -11.97 12.10
C GLU A 234 0.31 -11.06 12.33
N LEU A 235 0.54 -9.75 12.51
CA LEU A 235 -0.53 -8.77 12.71
C LEU A 235 -1.41 -8.65 11.46
N THR A 236 -0.82 -8.47 10.28
CA THR A 236 -1.59 -8.33 9.05
C THR A 236 -2.26 -9.63 8.66
N LEU A 237 -1.60 -10.78 8.82
CA LEU A 237 -2.21 -12.09 8.56
C LEU A 237 -3.45 -12.32 9.43
N ALA A 238 -3.40 -11.98 10.73
CA ALA A 238 -4.56 -12.11 11.60
C ALA A 238 -5.77 -11.28 11.11
N HIS A 239 -5.53 -10.07 10.57
CA HIS A 239 -6.60 -9.27 9.94
C HIS A 239 -7.13 -9.95 8.67
N LEU A 240 -6.23 -10.48 7.83
CA LEU A 240 -6.60 -11.05 6.54
C LEU A 240 -7.38 -12.36 6.70
N LEU A 241 -6.98 -13.22 7.65
CA LEU A 241 -7.70 -14.45 7.99
C LEU A 241 -9.14 -14.18 8.44
N GLU A 242 -9.38 -13.08 9.15
CA GLU A 242 -10.71 -12.74 9.65
C GLU A 242 -11.57 -12.02 8.61
N ARG A 243 -10.95 -11.27 7.66
CA ARG A 243 -11.65 -10.21 6.93
C ARG A 243 -11.54 -10.25 5.41
N LEU A 244 -10.64 -11.04 4.82
CA LEU A 244 -10.66 -11.27 3.37
C LEU A 244 -11.61 -12.43 3.03
N ASP A 245 -12.29 -12.30 1.90
CA ASP A 245 -13.14 -13.34 1.34
C ASP A 245 -12.37 -14.28 0.40
N GLY A 246 -11.14 -13.93 0.05
CA GLY A 246 -10.23 -14.74 -0.76
C GLY A 246 -9.09 -13.94 -1.36
N ILE A 247 -8.20 -14.64 -2.05
CA ILE A 247 -7.12 -14.06 -2.86
C ILE A 247 -7.15 -14.64 -4.26
N VAL A 248 -7.01 -13.76 -5.25
CA VAL A 248 -6.82 -14.10 -6.66
C VAL A 248 -5.41 -13.72 -7.08
N THR A 249 -4.77 -14.53 -7.91
CA THR A 249 -3.45 -14.24 -8.44
C THR A 249 -3.51 -13.85 -9.91
N VAL A 250 -2.59 -12.96 -10.33
CA VAL A 250 -2.45 -12.49 -11.71
C VAL A 250 -1.04 -12.66 -12.22
N THR A 251 -0.88 -12.90 -13.52
CA THR A 251 0.42 -13.07 -14.17
C THR A 251 1.08 -11.72 -14.44
N GLU A 252 2.37 -11.75 -14.73
CA GLU A 252 3.15 -10.55 -15.09
C GLU A 252 2.61 -9.88 -16.38
N ASP A 253 2.16 -10.67 -17.35
CA ASP A 253 1.59 -10.15 -18.60
C ASP A 253 0.23 -9.51 -18.37
N GLU A 254 -0.61 -10.08 -17.50
CA GLU A 254 -1.88 -9.48 -17.08
C GLU A 254 -1.67 -8.16 -16.36
N ILE A 255 -0.63 -8.07 -15.50
CA ILE A 255 -0.26 -6.82 -14.81
C ILE A 255 0.15 -5.76 -15.83
N ARG A 256 1.00 -6.09 -16.81
CA ARG A 256 1.44 -5.16 -17.87
C ARG A 256 0.27 -4.70 -18.74
N ALA A 257 -0.61 -5.61 -19.14
CA ALA A 257 -1.79 -5.27 -19.92
C ALA A 257 -2.76 -4.35 -19.14
N ALA A 258 -2.96 -4.59 -17.84
CA ALA A 258 -3.76 -3.71 -16.98
C ALA A 258 -3.10 -2.34 -16.78
N LEU A 259 -1.78 -2.29 -16.66
CA LEU A 259 -1.00 -1.06 -16.59
C LEU A 259 -1.21 -0.22 -17.85
N SER A 260 -1.02 -0.83 -19.02
CA SER A 260 -1.26 -0.17 -20.32
C SER A 260 -2.69 0.39 -20.40
N ARG A 261 -3.69 -0.39 -19.98
CA ARG A 261 -5.10 0.02 -19.97
C ARG A 261 -5.36 1.23 -19.07
N LEU A 262 -4.80 1.21 -17.86
CA LEU A 262 -4.92 2.33 -16.91
C LEU A 262 -4.30 3.62 -17.45
N VAL A 263 -3.15 3.53 -18.09
CA VAL A 263 -2.46 4.68 -18.67
C VAL A 263 -3.22 5.23 -19.89
N ARG A 264 -3.58 4.39 -20.84
CA ARG A 264 -4.18 4.81 -22.11
C ARG A 264 -5.63 5.24 -21.97
N ASP A 265 -6.44 4.44 -21.27
CA ASP A 265 -7.88 4.63 -21.26
C ASP A 265 -8.35 5.45 -20.06
N ALA A 266 -7.82 5.19 -18.85
CA ALA A 266 -8.14 5.96 -17.66
C ALA A 266 -7.27 7.23 -17.49
N ARG A 267 -6.17 7.36 -18.26
CA ARG A 267 -5.22 8.48 -18.20
C ARG A 267 -4.59 8.66 -16.82
N LEU A 268 -4.35 7.53 -16.15
CA LEU A 268 -3.70 7.50 -14.84
C LEU A 268 -2.23 7.11 -14.99
N VAL A 269 -1.33 7.89 -14.42
CA VAL A 269 0.06 7.47 -14.24
C VAL A 269 0.12 6.54 -13.04
N VAL A 270 0.48 5.28 -13.29
CA VAL A 270 0.47 4.21 -12.28
C VAL A 270 1.72 3.33 -12.37
N GLU A 271 2.09 2.72 -11.25
CA GLU A 271 3.15 1.71 -11.17
C GLU A 271 2.57 0.29 -11.32
N PRO A 272 3.38 -0.73 -11.70
CA PRO A 272 2.89 -2.10 -11.89
C PRO A 272 2.13 -2.66 -10.69
N SER A 273 2.58 -2.40 -9.47
CA SER A 273 1.90 -2.81 -8.23
C SER A 273 0.47 -2.27 -8.11
N ALA A 274 0.19 -1.12 -8.71
CA ALA A 274 -1.13 -0.50 -8.70
C ALA A 274 -2.09 -1.12 -9.73
N ALA A 275 -1.56 -1.78 -10.76
CA ALA A 275 -2.36 -2.40 -11.81
C ALA A 275 -2.91 -3.77 -11.43
N VAL A 276 -2.37 -4.39 -10.38
CA VAL A 276 -2.67 -5.78 -9.97
C VAL A 276 -4.16 -6.01 -9.70
N ALA A 277 -4.83 -5.10 -8.98
CA ALA A 277 -6.27 -5.22 -8.71
C ALA A 277 -7.12 -5.09 -9.98
N VAL A 278 -6.71 -4.23 -10.92
CA VAL A 278 -7.39 -4.07 -12.21
C VAL A 278 -7.14 -5.27 -13.11
N ALA A 279 -5.94 -5.87 -13.06
CA ALA A 279 -5.63 -7.10 -13.79
C ALA A 279 -6.58 -8.26 -13.39
N ALA A 280 -6.87 -8.42 -12.10
CA ALA A 280 -7.84 -9.42 -11.65
C ALA A 280 -9.23 -9.17 -12.27
N ARG A 281 -9.71 -7.95 -12.30
CA ARG A 281 -11.01 -7.62 -12.92
C ARG A 281 -11.02 -7.89 -14.43
N LEU A 282 -9.93 -7.62 -15.12
CA LEU A 282 -9.83 -7.80 -16.58
C LEU A 282 -9.71 -9.26 -16.99
N PHE A 283 -8.92 -10.06 -16.24
CA PHE A 283 -8.50 -11.38 -16.70
C PHE A 283 -8.95 -12.54 -15.82
N ARG A 284 -9.40 -12.28 -14.59
CA ARG A 284 -9.84 -13.27 -13.60
C ARG A 284 -11.30 -13.10 -13.19
N ARG A 285 -12.11 -12.49 -14.04
CA ARG A 285 -13.51 -12.15 -13.73
C ARG A 285 -14.35 -13.36 -13.28
N ALA A 286 -14.06 -14.55 -13.81
CA ALA A 286 -14.76 -15.78 -13.43
C ALA A 286 -14.45 -16.25 -11.99
N GLU A 287 -13.33 -15.79 -11.43
CA GLU A 287 -12.90 -16.10 -10.06
C GLU A 287 -13.40 -15.04 -9.04
N LEU A 288 -14.03 -13.96 -9.51
CA LEU A 288 -14.52 -12.87 -8.68
C LEU A 288 -16.02 -12.95 -8.48
N PRO A 289 -16.54 -12.52 -7.31
CA PRO A 289 -17.97 -12.31 -7.14
C PRO A 289 -18.51 -11.32 -8.20
N ALA A 290 -19.76 -11.51 -8.60
CA ALA A 290 -20.43 -10.59 -9.50
C ALA A 290 -20.81 -9.29 -8.78
N GLY A 291 -20.99 -8.19 -9.55
CA GLY A 291 -21.49 -6.93 -9.03
C GLY A 291 -20.57 -5.73 -9.23
N ARG A 292 -20.97 -4.63 -8.62
CA ARG A 292 -20.24 -3.36 -8.65
C ARG A 292 -18.92 -3.48 -7.91
N THR A 293 -17.84 -3.27 -8.63
CA THR A 293 -16.48 -3.53 -8.14
C THR A 293 -15.72 -2.22 -8.00
N ALA A 294 -15.08 -2.02 -6.85
CA ALA A 294 -14.08 -0.97 -6.66
C ALA A 294 -12.68 -1.60 -6.63
N ALA A 295 -11.75 -1.11 -7.45
CA ALA A 295 -10.36 -1.55 -7.46
C ALA A 295 -9.44 -0.44 -6.92
N VAL A 296 -8.62 -0.76 -5.92
CA VAL A 296 -7.64 0.18 -5.37
C VAL A 296 -6.41 0.23 -6.29
N VAL A 297 -6.15 1.41 -6.86
CA VAL A 297 -4.98 1.71 -7.70
C VAL A 297 -3.94 2.41 -6.84
N THR A 298 -2.99 1.66 -6.31
CA THR A 298 -2.22 1.98 -5.10
C THR A 298 -1.20 3.09 -5.23
N GLY A 299 -0.62 3.32 -6.42
CA GLY A 299 0.41 4.34 -6.60
C GLY A 299 0.84 4.57 -8.05
N GLY A 300 1.62 5.63 -8.26
CA GLY A 300 2.11 6.05 -9.57
C GLY A 300 3.60 6.41 -9.59
N ASN A 301 4.38 5.96 -8.61
CA ASN A 301 5.82 6.20 -8.54
C ASN A 301 6.58 5.24 -9.48
N VAL A 302 6.27 5.32 -10.75
CA VAL A 302 6.79 4.47 -11.83
C VAL A 302 8.03 5.07 -12.49
N GLU A 303 8.95 4.22 -12.91
CA GLU A 303 10.11 4.64 -13.70
C GLU A 303 9.67 5.02 -15.13
N PRO A 304 10.24 6.07 -15.72
CA PRO A 304 9.85 6.54 -17.06
C PRO A 304 9.92 5.45 -18.14
N ALA A 305 10.91 4.55 -18.07
CA ALA A 305 11.06 3.45 -19.02
C ALA A 305 9.90 2.44 -18.95
N VAL A 306 9.41 2.14 -17.73
CA VAL A 306 8.25 1.25 -17.53
C VAL A 306 6.98 1.89 -18.09
N LEU A 307 6.80 3.19 -17.85
CA LEU A 307 5.66 3.93 -18.39
C LEU A 307 5.70 4.01 -19.92
N ALA A 308 6.88 4.27 -20.50
CA ALA A 308 7.06 4.28 -21.95
C ALA A 308 6.74 2.90 -22.58
N GLY A 309 7.17 1.80 -21.96
CA GLY A 309 6.81 0.45 -22.39
C GLY A 309 5.30 0.23 -22.40
N ALA A 310 4.60 0.63 -21.34
CA ALA A 310 3.15 0.50 -21.25
C ALA A 310 2.38 1.32 -22.31
N LEU A 311 3.01 2.33 -22.92
CA LEU A 311 2.43 3.13 -24.00
C LEU A 311 2.75 2.54 -25.39
N ALA A 312 3.80 1.72 -25.50
CA ALA A 312 4.24 1.13 -26.78
C ALA A 312 3.43 -0.11 -27.18
N ASP A 313 2.95 -0.88 -26.18
CA ASP A 313 2.10 -2.06 -26.34
C ASP A 313 0.61 -1.66 -26.57
#